data_4393760d632cf645ab2d142ee5922995
#
_entry.id   4393760d632cf645ab2d142ee5922995
#
_cell.length_a   1.000
_cell.length_b   1.000
_cell.length_c   1.000
_cell.angle_alpha   90.00
_cell.angle_beta   90.00
_cell.angle_gamma   90.00
#
_symmetry.space_group_name_H-M   'P 1'
#
loop_
_entity.id
_entity.type
_entity.pdbx_description
1 polymer ?
#
loop_
_entity_poly.entity_id
_entity_poly.type
_entity_poly.pdbx_seq_one_letter_code
_entity_poly.pdbx_strand_id
1 'polypeptide(L)'
;MMIEMSRALVVALLLSSFAMPMASAHGANDFSIIMRGSSLQPVVAEVMQNDSVTFYNVADTNRTIRADLDRDGEYDQRCETEPSNSSSIRDECSFILDWDRWPAGIYYLDIFENGTIWNTLNLTVIHDYHEEAGPPTGYAFNSEDATNEDSSGTNDDLLAVSVLSLIHI
;
A
#
# COMPACT_ATOMS: atom_id res chain seq x y z
N MET A 1 30.45 -36.08 -24.57
CA MET A 1 29.01 -35.84 -24.51
C MET A 1 28.51 -35.20 -23.19
N MET A 2 29.03 -35.53 -22.02
CA MET A 2 28.63 -34.94 -20.72
C MET A 2 29.04 -33.46 -20.53
N ILE A 3 30.15 -32.99 -21.12
CA ILE A 3 30.67 -31.63 -20.97
C ILE A 3 29.83 -30.58 -21.74
N GLU A 4 29.30 -30.96 -22.88
CA GLU A 4 28.46 -30.08 -23.71
C GLU A 4 27.08 -29.84 -23.08
N MET A 5 26.50 -30.86 -22.43
CA MET A 5 25.22 -30.72 -21.68
C MET A 5 25.35 -29.75 -20.50
N SER A 6 26.50 -29.76 -19.80
CA SER A 6 26.76 -28.86 -18.66
C SER A 6 26.83 -27.39 -19.10
N ARG A 7 27.43 -27.09 -20.26
CA ARG A 7 27.53 -25.73 -20.79
C ARG A 7 26.19 -25.18 -21.25
N ALA A 8 25.36 -25.99 -21.89
CA ALA A 8 24.01 -25.63 -22.31
C ALA A 8 23.10 -25.32 -21.11
N LEU A 9 23.26 -26.09 -20.02
CA LEU A 9 22.47 -25.91 -18.79
C LEU A 9 22.86 -24.61 -18.06
N VAL A 10 24.14 -24.28 -18.03
CA VAL A 10 24.64 -23.01 -17.45
C VAL A 10 24.15 -21.80 -18.25
N VAL A 11 24.19 -21.86 -19.59
CA VAL A 11 23.70 -20.79 -20.45
C VAL A 11 22.18 -20.61 -20.29
N ALA A 12 21.42 -21.68 -20.23
CA ALA A 12 19.98 -21.61 -19.99
C ALA A 12 19.62 -20.99 -18.63
N LEU A 13 20.39 -21.31 -17.58
CA LEU A 13 20.22 -20.72 -16.25
C LEU A 13 20.55 -19.23 -16.22
N LEU A 14 21.57 -18.81 -16.93
CA LEU A 14 21.94 -17.39 -17.07
C LEU A 14 20.89 -16.61 -17.88
N LEU A 15 20.33 -17.20 -18.93
CA LEU A 15 19.29 -16.55 -19.74
C LEU A 15 17.96 -16.43 -18.98
N SER A 16 17.63 -17.38 -18.10
CA SER A 16 16.40 -17.31 -17.29
C SER A 16 16.41 -16.19 -16.26
N SER A 17 17.60 -15.75 -15.81
CA SER A 17 17.72 -14.62 -14.86
C SER A 17 17.38 -13.26 -15.48
N PHE A 18 17.43 -13.11 -16.81
CA PHE A 18 17.03 -11.89 -17.52
C PHE A 18 15.53 -11.84 -17.87
N ALA A 19 14.81 -12.92 -17.67
CA ALA A 19 13.38 -13.02 -17.99
C ALA A 19 12.47 -12.74 -16.77
N MET A 20 13.02 -12.22 -15.66
CA MET A 20 12.18 -11.84 -14.53
C MET A 20 11.37 -10.59 -14.92
N PRO A 21 10.02 -10.67 -14.93
CA PRO A 21 9.20 -9.48 -15.09
C PRO A 21 9.57 -8.53 -13.95
N MET A 22 9.82 -7.27 -14.28
CA MET A 22 9.89 -6.21 -13.28
C MET A 22 8.50 -6.10 -12.67
N ALA A 23 8.27 -6.79 -11.55
CA ALA A 23 7.11 -6.52 -10.73
C ALA A 23 7.28 -5.11 -10.17
N SER A 24 6.60 -4.13 -10.76
CA SER A 24 6.43 -2.83 -10.16
C SER A 24 5.45 -3.02 -8.99
N ALA A 25 5.97 -3.26 -7.82
CA ALA A 25 5.18 -3.15 -6.60
C ALA A 25 5.03 -1.65 -6.34
N HIS A 26 3.88 -1.08 -6.64
CA HIS A 26 3.49 0.19 -6.04
C HIS A 26 3.27 -0.09 -4.55
N GLY A 27 4.34 0.09 -3.76
CA GLY A 27 4.24 0.10 -2.30
C GLY A 27 3.47 1.35 -1.88
N ALA A 28 2.67 1.25 -0.82
CA ALA A 28 2.12 2.41 -0.15
C ALA A 28 3.29 3.35 0.22
N ASN A 29 3.16 4.64 -0.13
CA ASN A 29 4.15 5.64 0.24
C ASN A 29 3.85 6.15 1.65
N ASP A 30 4.87 6.66 2.33
CA ASP A 30 4.72 7.35 3.61
C ASP A 30 5.01 8.83 3.43
N PHE A 31 4.04 9.67 3.78
CA PHE A 31 4.17 11.12 3.74
C PHE A 31 4.49 11.64 5.13
N SER A 32 5.65 12.26 5.28
CA SER A 32 6.18 12.70 6.58
C SER A 32 5.76 14.12 6.93
N ILE A 33 5.18 14.31 8.12
CA ILE A 33 4.84 15.58 8.74
C ILE A 33 5.74 15.80 9.96
N ILE A 34 6.52 16.86 9.98
CA ILE A 34 7.44 17.16 11.09
C ILE A 34 6.84 18.23 11.98
N MET A 35 6.63 17.91 13.25
CA MET A 35 6.10 18.78 14.28
C MET A 35 7.26 19.30 15.16
N ARG A 36 7.71 20.55 14.89
CA ARG A 36 8.74 21.21 15.70
C ARG A 36 8.12 21.96 16.88
N GLY A 37 8.91 22.51 17.78
CA GLY A 37 8.41 23.30 18.92
C GLY A 37 7.46 24.43 18.52
N SER A 38 7.72 25.11 17.40
CA SER A 38 6.95 26.29 16.95
C SER A 38 6.42 26.20 15.51
N SER A 39 6.62 25.08 14.78
CA SER A 39 6.22 24.99 13.38
C SER A 39 5.84 23.56 12.98
N LEU A 40 4.84 23.47 12.11
CA LEU A 40 4.42 22.26 11.41
C LEU A 40 4.98 22.30 10.00
N GLN A 41 5.52 21.19 9.49
CA GLN A 41 6.12 21.14 8.16
C GLN A 41 5.82 19.79 7.49
N PRO A 42 5.12 19.81 6.34
CA PRO A 42 4.37 20.93 5.78
C PRO A 42 3.08 21.21 6.56
N VAL A 43 2.44 22.36 6.32
CA VAL A 43 1.12 22.72 6.85
C VAL A 43 -0.01 22.36 5.88
N VAL A 44 0.33 22.05 4.62
CA VAL A 44 -0.57 21.55 3.56
C VAL A 44 0.10 20.35 2.93
N ALA A 45 -0.65 19.28 2.76
CA ALA A 45 -0.18 18.04 2.14
C ALA A 45 -1.23 17.52 1.15
N GLU A 46 -0.75 16.89 0.09
CA GLU A 46 -1.57 16.11 -0.84
C GLU A 46 -1.02 14.68 -0.86
N VAL A 47 -1.88 13.72 -0.57
CA VAL A 47 -1.49 12.31 -0.38
C VAL A 47 -2.50 11.43 -1.07
N MET A 48 -2.04 10.33 -1.66
CA MET A 48 -2.87 9.37 -2.37
C MET A 48 -3.56 8.43 -1.39
N GLN A 49 -4.76 7.96 -1.73
CA GLN A 49 -5.39 6.87 -0.99
C GLN A 49 -4.47 5.64 -0.94
N ASN A 50 -4.58 4.85 0.11
CA ASN A 50 -3.72 3.73 0.45
C ASN A 50 -2.27 4.07 0.84
N ASP A 51 -1.87 5.34 0.76
CA ASP A 51 -0.63 5.82 1.38
C ASP A 51 -0.81 6.05 2.88
N SER A 52 0.27 6.34 3.58
CA SER A 52 0.26 6.72 4.99
C SER A 52 0.75 8.16 5.19
N VAL A 53 0.29 8.77 6.28
CA VAL A 53 0.78 10.06 6.76
C VAL A 53 1.34 9.85 8.15
N THR A 54 2.65 10.05 8.31
CA THR A 54 3.36 9.87 9.58
C THR A 54 3.77 11.21 10.17
N PHE A 55 3.36 11.44 11.40
CA PHE A 55 3.68 12.63 12.18
C PHE A 55 4.87 12.34 13.09
N TYR A 56 5.95 13.08 12.90
CA TYR A 56 7.17 13.01 13.70
C TYR A 56 7.21 14.17 14.68
N ASN A 57 7.17 13.89 15.96
CA ASN A 57 7.28 14.92 17.01
C ASN A 57 8.75 15.14 17.38
N VAL A 58 9.32 16.27 16.96
CA VAL A 58 10.68 16.67 17.29
C VAL A 58 10.71 17.78 18.36
N ALA A 59 9.60 17.95 19.10
CA ALA A 59 9.49 18.85 20.24
C ALA A 59 9.65 18.08 21.56
N ASP A 60 9.71 18.80 22.65
CA ASP A 60 9.87 18.29 24.02
C ASP A 60 8.52 18.11 24.76
N THR A 61 7.42 18.20 24.05
CA THR A 61 6.04 18.08 24.56
C THR A 61 5.27 17.00 23.84
N ASN A 62 4.30 16.38 24.52
CA ASN A 62 3.37 15.44 23.90
C ASN A 62 2.44 16.16 22.93
N ARG A 63 2.07 15.47 21.84
CA ARG A 63 1.08 15.96 20.90
C ARG A 63 0.04 14.88 20.58
N THR A 64 -1.18 15.35 20.36
CA THR A 64 -2.29 14.50 19.94
C THR A 64 -2.81 15.05 18.62
N ILE A 65 -2.85 14.21 17.59
CA ILE A 65 -3.39 14.52 16.29
C ILE A 65 -4.81 13.94 16.22
N ARG A 66 -5.78 14.73 15.78
CA ARG A 66 -7.18 14.33 15.65
C ARG A 66 -7.74 14.75 14.31
N ALA A 67 -8.60 13.92 13.74
CA ALA A 67 -9.32 14.20 12.51
C ALA A 67 -10.82 13.94 12.70
N ASP A 68 -11.63 14.90 12.27
CA ASP A 68 -13.07 14.80 12.08
C ASP A 68 -13.28 14.50 10.60
N LEU A 69 -13.67 13.25 10.27
CA LEU A 69 -13.71 12.76 8.89
C LEU A 69 -15.03 13.09 8.20
N ASP A 70 -16.13 13.07 8.94
CA ASP A 70 -17.48 13.32 8.40
C ASP A 70 -18.00 14.74 8.65
N ARG A 71 -17.23 15.55 9.40
CA ARG A 71 -17.50 16.96 9.72
C ARG A 71 -18.74 17.16 10.61
N ASP A 72 -18.99 16.23 11.49
CA ASP A 72 -20.07 16.33 12.47
C ASP A 72 -19.65 17.11 13.74
N GLY A 73 -18.37 17.42 13.87
CA GLY A 73 -17.77 18.16 14.99
C GLY A 73 -17.19 17.25 16.07
N GLU A 74 -17.25 15.94 15.89
CA GLU A 74 -16.59 14.95 16.74
C GLU A 74 -15.35 14.38 16.00
N TYR A 75 -14.33 13.98 16.75
CA TYR A 75 -13.13 13.44 16.13
C TYR A 75 -13.21 11.92 16.01
N ASP A 76 -13.19 11.43 14.78
CA ASP A 76 -13.25 10.00 14.42
C ASP A 76 -11.92 9.29 14.56
N GLN A 77 -10.84 10.01 14.34
CA GLN A 77 -9.49 9.47 14.36
C GLN A 77 -8.61 10.22 15.33
N ARG A 78 -7.72 9.47 15.98
CA ARG A 78 -6.78 10.01 16.95
C ARG A 78 -5.50 9.22 16.96
N CYS A 79 -4.35 9.93 17.00
CA CYS A 79 -3.09 9.33 17.38
C CYS A 79 -2.28 10.26 18.29
N GLU A 80 -1.33 9.72 19.03
CA GLU A 80 -0.57 10.43 20.04
C GLU A 80 0.92 10.21 19.86
N THR A 81 1.69 11.26 20.11
CA THR A 81 3.14 11.21 20.14
C THR A 81 3.67 11.66 21.49
N GLU A 82 4.69 10.98 21.99
CA GLU A 82 5.49 11.43 23.13
C GLU A 82 6.49 12.52 22.69
N PRO A 83 7.18 13.20 23.64
CA PRO A 83 8.28 14.07 23.33
C PRO A 83 9.38 13.36 22.55
N SER A 84 10.08 14.11 21.70
CA SER A 84 11.20 13.59 20.92
C SER A 84 12.21 12.82 21.76
N ASN A 85 12.46 11.57 21.37
CA ASN A 85 13.44 10.72 22.03
C ASN A 85 14.09 9.79 21.00
N SER A 86 15.37 9.97 20.74
CA SER A 86 16.15 9.20 19.76
C SER A 86 16.21 7.68 20.02
N SER A 87 15.74 7.23 21.17
CA SER A 87 15.73 5.82 21.56
C SER A 87 14.33 5.19 21.52
N SER A 88 13.32 5.94 21.11
CA SER A 88 11.90 5.53 21.13
C SER A 88 11.23 5.83 19.79
N ILE A 89 10.32 4.96 19.38
CA ILE A 89 9.40 5.20 18.25
C ILE A 89 8.07 5.82 18.71
N ARG A 90 7.95 6.23 19.97
CA ARG A 90 6.72 6.80 20.52
C ARG A 90 6.57 8.29 20.20
N ASP A 91 7.59 8.89 19.64
CA ASP A 91 7.60 10.26 19.12
C ASP A 91 7.06 10.35 17.70
N GLU A 92 6.51 9.22 17.17
CA GLU A 92 5.83 9.18 15.89
C GLU A 92 4.44 8.53 15.99
N CYS A 93 3.53 8.91 15.10
CA CYS A 93 2.26 8.23 14.89
C CYS A 93 1.77 8.40 13.46
N SER A 94 1.02 7.41 12.95
CA SER A 94 0.63 7.36 11.54
C SER A 94 -0.86 7.11 11.36
N PHE A 95 -1.42 7.70 10.30
CA PHE A 95 -2.72 7.34 9.74
C PHE A 95 -2.52 6.66 8.40
N ILE A 96 -3.13 5.50 8.21
CA ILE A 96 -3.24 4.86 6.90
C ILE A 96 -4.50 5.41 6.25
N LEU A 97 -4.35 5.97 5.05
CA LEU A 97 -5.45 6.61 4.31
C LEU A 97 -6.23 5.56 3.52
N ASP A 98 -6.77 4.55 4.20
CA ASP A 98 -7.59 3.53 3.54
C ASP A 98 -8.84 4.18 2.91
N TRP A 99 -9.25 3.68 1.75
CA TRP A 99 -10.31 4.25 0.94
C TRP A 99 -11.70 4.22 1.60
N ASP A 100 -11.93 3.32 2.55
CA ASP A 100 -13.19 3.21 3.28
C ASP A 100 -13.37 4.32 4.31
N ARG A 101 -12.30 4.67 5.03
CA ARG A 101 -12.32 5.70 6.09
C ARG A 101 -11.94 7.08 5.59
N TRP A 102 -11.05 7.13 4.59
CA TRP A 102 -10.52 8.37 4.03
C TRP A 102 -10.91 8.50 2.55
N PRO A 103 -12.22 8.73 2.22
CA PRO A 103 -12.62 9.09 0.86
C PRO A 103 -11.79 10.23 0.31
N ALA A 104 -11.62 10.31 -1.00
CA ALA A 104 -10.92 11.45 -1.59
C ALA A 104 -11.62 12.77 -1.22
N GLY A 105 -10.84 13.73 -0.72
CA GLY A 105 -11.38 14.98 -0.19
C GLY A 105 -10.36 15.79 0.60
N ILE A 106 -10.83 16.86 1.21
CA ILE A 106 -10.00 17.76 2.04
C ILE A 106 -10.36 17.51 3.50
N TYR A 107 -9.33 17.28 4.32
CA TYR A 107 -9.42 17.03 5.75
C TYR A 107 -8.59 18.04 6.52
N TYR A 108 -9.05 18.38 7.72
CA TYR A 108 -8.33 19.22 8.67
C TYR A 108 -7.95 18.36 9.87
N LEU A 109 -6.65 18.14 10.06
CA LEU A 109 -6.15 17.39 11.19
C LEU A 109 -5.64 18.36 12.24
N ASP A 110 -6.36 18.43 13.34
CA ASP A 110 -6.02 19.30 14.46
C ASP A 110 -4.98 18.65 15.36
N ILE A 111 -3.91 19.38 15.60
CA ILE A 111 -2.80 18.95 16.44
C ILE A 111 -2.91 19.68 17.77
N PHE A 112 -3.09 18.91 18.83
CA PHE A 112 -3.23 19.42 20.19
C PHE A 112 -1.91 19.36 20.95
N GLU A 113 -1.64 20.39 21.71
CA GLU A 113 -0.60 20.47 22.72
C GLU A 113 -1.20 20.99 24.01
N ASN A 114 -1.02 20.27 25.11
CA ASN A 114 -1.58 20.64 26.43
C ASN A 114 -3.11 20.92 26.41
N GLY A 115 -3.85 20.17 25.59
CA GLY A 115 -5.32 20.27 25.49
C GLY A 115 -5.84 21.41 24.61
N THR A 116 -4.96 22.21 23.99
CA THR A 116 -5.33 23.29 23.05
C THR A 116 -4.84 22.98 21.66
N ILE A 117 -5.54 23.44 20.61
CA ILE A 117 -5.09 23.32 19.24
C ILE A 117 -3.82 24.15 19.08
N TRP A 118 -2.71 23.47 18.79
CA TRP A 118 -1.42 24.09 18.52
C TRP A 118 -1.25 24.47 17.04
N ASN A 119 -1.72 23.56 16.15
CA ASN A 119 -1.68 23.76 14.70
C ASN A 119 -2.72 22.87 14.02
N THR A 120 -2.99 23.13 12.73
CA THR A 120 -3.88 22.30 11.89
C THR A 120 -3.18 21.98 10.57
N LEU A 121 -3.13 20.72 10.19
CA LEU A 121 -2.69 20.26 8.88
C LEU A 121 -3.90 20.28 7.92
N ASN A 122 -3.74 20.92 6.77
CA ASN A 122 -4.69 20.79 5.65
C ASN A 122 -4.23 19.61 4.76
N LEU A 123 -4.95 18.51 4.81
CA LEU A 123 -4.66 17.28 4.08
C LEU A 123 -5.66 17.11 2.94
N THR A 124 -5.16 17.04 1.71
CA THR A 124 -5.94 16.62 0.55
C THR A 124 -5.65 15.16 0.25
N VAL A 125 -6.68 14.33 0.32
CA VAL A 125 -6.59 12.92 -0.08
C VAL A 125 -7.09 12.80 -1.52
N ILE A 126 -6.27 12.28 -2.42
CA ILE A 126 -6.60 12.08 -3.83
C ILE A 126 -6.84 10.60 -4.13
N HIS A 127 -7.70 10.33 -5.11
CA HIS A 127 -7.95 8.95 -5.54
C HIS A 127 -6.69 8.30 -6.11
N ASP A 128 -6.51 7.04 -5.76
CA ASP A 128 -5.56 6.18 -6.40
C ASP A 128 -6.18 5.59 -7.68
N TYR A 129 -6.00 6.28 -8.80
CA TYR A 129 -6.42 5.78 -10.10
C TYR A 129 -5.31 4.92 -10.70
N HIS A 130 -5.28 3.66 -10.31
CA HIS A 130 -4.53 2.67 -11.10
C HIS A 130 -5.40 2.26 -12.29
N GLU A 131 -5.11 2.77 -13.48
CA GLU A 131 -5.47 2.05 -14.69
C GLU A 131 -4.67 0.75 -14.67
N GLU A 132 -5.29 -0.32 -14.19
CA GLU A 132 -4.74 -1.65 -14.42
C GLU A 132 -4.59 -1.78 -15.94
N ALA A 133 -3.34 -1.71 -16.42
CA ALA A 133 -3.04 -2.09 -17.78
C ALA A 133 -3.59 -3.51 -17.93
N GLY A 134 -4.68 -3.65 -18.68
CA GLY A 134 -5.30 -4.95 -18.91
C GLY A 134 -4.24 -5.97 -19.33
N PRO A 135 -4.47 -7.25 -19.13
CA PRO A 135 -3.50 -8.28 -19.46
C PRO A 135 -2.98 -8.06 -20.88
N PRO A 136 -1.65 -8.17 -21.09
CA PRO A 136 -1.05 -7.90 -22.40
C PRO A 136 -1.85 -8.66 -23.48
N THR A 137 -2.21 -7.95 -24.54
CA THR A 137 -3.02 -8.45 -25.68
C THR A 137 -2.37 -9.62 -26.41
N GLY A 138 -2.10 -10.69 -25.74
CA GLY A 138 -1.48 -11.91 -26.22
C GLY A 138 -1.86 -13.14 -25.38
N TYR A 139 -2.55 -12.91 -24.27
CA TYR A 139 -3.10 -13.97 -23.40
C TYR A 139 -4.61 -14.03 -23.49
N ALA A 140 -5.16 -13.95 -24.72
CA ALA A 140 -6.52 -14.41 -24.95
C ALA A 140 -6.47 -15.94 -24.89
N PHE A 141 -6.90 -16.52 -23.78
CA PHE A 141 -7.33 -17.90 -23.78
C PHE A 141 -8.55 -17.95 -24.70
N ASN A 142 -8.37 -18.43 -25.94
CA ASN A 142 -9.48 -18.71 -26.83
C ASN A 142 -10.33 -19.79 -26.15
N SER A 143 -11.41 -19.38 -25.56
CA SER A 143 -12.51 -20.24 -25.13
C SER A 143 -13.46 -20.53 -26.31
N GLU A 144 -12.92 -20.57 -27.55
CA GLU A 144 -13.64 -21.07 -28.72
C GLU A 144 -13.11 -22.46 -29.06
N ASP A 145 -13.61 -23.48 -28.35
CA ASP A 145 -13.90 -24.81 -28.85
C ASP A 145 -14.58 -25.65 -27.78
N ALA A 146 -15.84 -25.37 -27.53
CA ALA A 146 -16.76 -26.30 -26.89
C ALA A 146 -18.01 -26.40 -27.72
N THR A 147 -17.85 -26.82 -28.99
CA THR A 147 -18.95 -27.41 -29.75
C THR A 147 -18.75 -28.92 -29.75
N ASN A 148 -19.65 -29.58 -29.00
CA ASN A 148 -20.18 -30.91 -29.21
C ASN A 148 -19.22 -32.00 -29.71
N GLU A 149 -18.80 -32.92 -28.80
CA GLU A 149 -18.91 -34.33 -29.10
C GLU A 149 -19.20 -35.13 -27.82
N ASP A 150 -20.30 -35.85 -27.92
CA ASP A 150 -20.84 -36.89 -27.07
C ASP A 150 -19.81 -38.02 -26.90
N SER A 151 -19.58 -38.48 -25.69
CA SER A 151 -19.50 -39.86 -25.26
C SER A 151 -18.50 -40.17 -24.18
N SER A 152 -19.04 -40.69 -23.12
CA SER A 152 -18.52 -41.73 -22.20
C SER A 152 -17.00 -41.78 -21.89
N GLY A 153 -16.65 -41.63 -20.61
CA GLY A 153 -15.52 -42.39 -20.10
C GLY A 153 -14.65 -41.68 -19.08
N THR A 154 -14.78 -42.13 -17.86
CA THR A 154 -13.76 -42.24 -16.81
C THR A 154 -13.29 -41.01 -16.08
N ASN A 155 -13.61 -41.01 -14.80
CA ASN A 155 -13.18 -40.17 -13.68
C ASN A 155 -11.67 -40.22 -13.45
N ASP A 156 -10.90 -39.32 -14.01
CA ASP A 156 -9.47 -39.15 -13.63
C ASP A 156 -8.96 -37.73 -13.63
N ASP A 157 -9.81 -36.68 -13.70
CA ASP A 157 -9.37 -35.30 -13.79
C ASP A 157 -9.62 -34.45 -12.52
N LEU A 158 -9.75 -35.09 -11.35
CA LEU A 158 -9.97 -34.36 -10.08
C LEU A 158 -8.68 -34.02 -9.30
N LEU A 159 -7.49 -34.27 -9.85
CA LEU A 159 -6.23 -34.01 -9.14
C LEU A 159 -5.46 -32.76 -9.60
N ALA A 160 -5.86 -32.09 -10.67
CA ALA A 160 -5.11 -30.93 -11.20
C ALA A 160 -5.48 -29.57 -10.59
N VAL A 161 -6.60 -29.44 -9.89
CA VAL A 161 -7.08 -28.14 -9.36
C VAL A 161 -6.61 -27.86 -7.93
N SER A 162 -6.05 -28.86 -7.23
CA SER A 162 -5.71 -28.75 -5.81
C SER A 162 -4.32 -28.18 -5.50
N VAL A 163 -3.47 -27.94 -6.50
CA VAL A 163 -2.08 -27.50 -6.28
C VAL A 163 -1.90 -25.99 -6.41
N LEU A 164 -2.86 -25.25 -6.95
CA LEU A 164 -2.77 -23.80 -7.17
C LEU A 164 -3.28 -22.95 -6.00
N SER A 165 -3.83 -23.56 -4.95
CA SER A 165 -4.40 -22.83 -3.81
C SER A 165 -3.47 -22.66 -2.60
N LEU A 166 -2.19 -23.03 -2.71
CA LEU A 166 -1.26 -23.06 -1.57
C LEU A 166 -0.13 -22.02 -1.65
N ILE A 167 -0.25 -21.00 -2.51
CA ILE A 167 0.74 -19.90 -2.61
C ILE A 167 0.05 -18.54 -2.36
N HIS A 168 -0.78 -18.47 -1.32
CA HIS A 168 -1.24 -17.19 -0.78
C HIS A 168 -1.18 -17.27 0.76
N ILE A 169 0.03 -17.12 1.25
CA ILE A 169 0.32 -16.67 2.62
C ILE A 169 1.37 -15.58 2.52
#